data_7db8989742edf03333b2755c4246e42e
#
_entry.id   7db8989742edf03333b2755c4246e42e
#
_cell.length_a   1.000
_cell.length_b   1.000
_cell.length_c   1.000
_cell.angle_alpha   90.00
_cell.angle_beta   90.00
_cell.angle_gamma   90.00
#
_symmetry.space_group_name_H-M   'P 1'
#
loop_
_entity.id
_entity.type
_entity.pdbx_description
1 polymer ?
#
loop_
_entity_poly.entity_id
_entity_poly.type
_entity_poly.pdbx_seq_one_letter_code
_entity_poly.pdbx_strand_id
1 'polypeptide(L)'
;NRPDPQIIWDKTNNPIWNTWDGYYHRSTKGGGYWEFKKKLPEYWTIKYRDLTFKVSPTNFKHTGIFPEQATNWDYITEKIKSCQEKEIRILNLFAYTGCATMVASHAGADEVVHVDASKGMVDWAKENMKLSHLENNKIRFIVDDVIKFLEKEKRRGRTYHGIIMDPPSYGRGPNKEVWRLE
;
A
#
# COMPACT_ATOMS: atom_id res chain seq x y z
N ASN A 1 3.73 -16.37 2.32
CA ASN A 1 4.87 -15.46 2.44
C ASN A 1 5.92 -16.05 3.36
N ARG A 2 7.13 -16.24 2.86
CA ARG A 2 8.27 -16.48 3.75
C ARG A 2 8.67 -15.16 4.40
N PRO A 3 9.07 -15.20 5.68
CA PRO A 3 9.66 -14.02 6.32
C PRO A 3 10.89 -13.55 5.53
N ASP A 4 11.20 -12.27 5.66
CA ASP A 4 12.42 -11.72 5.09
C ASP A 4 13.62 -12.53 5.59
N PRO A 5 14.60 -12.86 4.74
CA PRO A 5 15.78 -13.61 5.16
C PRO A 5 16.61 -12.91 6.25
N GLN A 6 16.39 -11.61 6.47
CA GLN A 6 17.01 -10.87 7.57
C GLN A 6 16.35 -11.13 8.93
N ILE A 7 15.14 -11.69 8.94
CA ILE A 7 14.45 -12.05 10.18
C ILE A 7 14.93 -13.45 10.60
N ILE A 8 15.55 -13.54 11.76
CA ILE A 8 15.95 -14.80 12.39
C ILE A 8 14.68 -15.46 12.96
N TRP A 9 14.09 -16.35 12.17
CA TRP A 9 12.97 -17.18 12.59
C TRP A 9 13.43 -18.63 12.65
N ASP A 10 12.90 -19.39 13.58
CA ASP A 10 13.02 -20.85 13.50
C ASP A 10 12.11 -21.33 12.35
N LYS A 11 12.72 -21.47 11.18
CA LYS A 11 12.04 -21.83 9.92
C LYS A 11 11.83 -23.33 9.78
N THR A 12 12.49 -24.12 10.62
CA THR A 12 12.82 -25.50 10.25
C THR A 12 11.71 -26.48 10.57
N ASN A 13 10.81 -26.16 11.49
CA ASN A 13 9.92 -27.16 12.07
C ASN A 13 8.43 -27.00 11.74
N ASN A 14 8.01 -25.98 10.99
CA ASN A 14 6.62 -25.83 10.61
C ASN A 14 6.35 -26.37 9.20
N PRO A 15 5.65 -27.52 9.04
CA PRO A 15 5.39 -28.13 7.74
C PRO A 15 4.59 -27.24 6.78
N ILE A 16 3.91 -26.20 7.28
CA ILE A 16 3.18 -25.22 6.44
C ILE A 16 4.09 -24.53 5.40
N TRP A 17 5.39 -24.39 5.71
CA TRP A 17 6.35 -23.81 4.76
C TRP A 17 6.58 -24.67 3.52
N ASN A 18 6.16 -25.93 3.53
CA ASN A 18 6.26 -26.86 2.41
C ASN A 18 4.97 -26.94 1.58
N THR A 19 3.88 -26.31 2.05
CA THR A 19 2.53 -26.34 1.43
C THR A 19 2.21 -25.04 0.68
N TRP A 20 3.19 -24.50 -0.03
CA TRP A 20 3.02 -23.27 -0.80
C TRP A 20 2.50 -23.56 -2.22
N ASP A 21 1.71 -22.65 -2.77
CA ASP A 21 1.23 -22.65 -4.15
C ASP A 21 2.13 -21.80 -5.06
N GLY A 22 2.70 -20.75 -4.53
CA GLY A 22 3.68 -19.88 -5.20
C GLY A 22 4.81 -19.50 -4.24
N TYR A 23 6.04 -19.56 -4.72
CA TYR A 23 7.23 -19.24 -3.98
C TYR A 23 8.11 -18.26 -4.77
N TYR A 24 8.53 -17.16 -4.14
CA TYR A 24 9.42 -16.20 -4.76
C TYR A 24 10.87 -16.50 -4.42
N HIS A 25 11.66 -16.81 -5.44
CA HIS A 25 13.09 -17.00 -5.32
C HIS A 25 13.80 -15.67 -5.47
N ARG A 26 14.44 -15.20 -4.39
CA ARG A 26 15.20 -13.95 -4.41
C ARG A 26 16.60 -14.20 -4.98
N SER A 27 17.01 -13.38 -5.95
CA SER A 27 18.37 -13.38 -6.49
C SER A 27 19.32 -12.62 -5.56
N THR A 28 20.55 -13.05 -5.43
CA THR A 28 21.62 -12.34 -4.71
C THR A 28 22.02 -11.03 -5.38
N LYS A 29 21.70 -10.88 -6.68
CA LYS A 29 21.97 -9.67 -7.48
C LYS A 29 20.80 -8.69 -7.53
N GLY A 30 19.77 -8.91 -6.70
CA GLY A 30 18.51 -8.16 -6.73
C GLY A 30 17.48 -8.80 -7.67
N GLY A 31 16.18 -8.52 -7.41
CA GLY A 31 15.08 -9.15 -8.12
C GLY A 31 14.88 -10.62 -7.76
N GLY A 32 14.29 -11.39 -8.66
CA GLY A 32 13.99 -12.81 -8.47
C GLY A 32 12.90 -13.29 -9.42
N TYR A 33 12.35 -14.46 -9.15
CA TYR A 33 11.26 -15.03 -9.93
C TYR A 33 10.30 -15.84 -9.06
N TRP A 34 9.07 -15.99 -9.54
CA TRP A 34 8.07 -16.84 -8.91
C TRP A 34 8.16 -18.26 -9.46
N GLU A 35 8.12 -19.23 -8.56
CA GLU A 35 7.85 -20.64 -8.85
C GLU A 35 6.44 -20.97 -8.41
N PHE A 36 5.64 -21.60 -9.27
CA PHE A 36 4.27 -21.99 -8.98
C PHE A 36 4.13 -23.51 -9.04
N LYS A 37 3.58 -24.12 -7.99
CA LYS A 37 3.23 -25.56 -7.98
C LYS A 37 1.97 -25.85 -8.75
N LYS A 38 1.10 -24.85 -8.92
CA LYS A 38 -0.13 -24.91 -9.71
C LYS A 38 -0.37 -23.59 -10.42
N LYS A 39 -1.20 -23.61 -11.47
CA LYS A 39 -1.64 -22.38 -12.13
C LYS A 39 -2.49 -21.57 -11.16
N LEU A 40 -2.03 -20.38 -10.82
CA LEU A 40 -2.80 -19.43 -10.03
C LEU A 40 -3.61 -18.52 -10.97
N PRO A 41 -4.73 -17.94 -10.50
CA PRO A 41 -5.39 -16.86 -11.22
C PRO A 41 -4.46 -15.65 -11.35
N GLU A 42 -4.72 -14.81 -12.35
CA GLU A 42 -3.96 -13.58 -12.55
C GLU A 42 -4.00 -12.69 -11.30
N TYR A 43 -5.14 -12.64 -10.65
CA TYR A 43 -5.31 -12.01 -9.35
C TYR A 43 -6.41 -12.73 -8.55
N TRP A 44 -6.45 -12.45 -7.26
CA TRP A 44 -7.57 -12.79 -6.37
C TRP A 44 -7.83 -11.65 -5.40
N THR A 45 -8.88 -11.76 -4.62
CA THR A 45 -9.22 -10.75 -3.62
C THR A 45 -9.10 -11.30 -2.22
N ILE A 46 -8.75 -10.44 -1.28
CA ILE A 46 -8.79 -10.71 0.15
C ILE A 46 -9.63 -9.64 0.84
N LYS A 47 -10.19 -9.99 1.98
CA LYS A 47 -10.97 -9.06 2.80
C LYS A 47 -10.18 -8.63 4.02
N TYR A 48 -10.34 -7.36 4.37
CA TYR A 48 -9.96 -6.80 5.64
C TYR A 48 -11.16 -6.02 6.19
N ARG A 49 -11.85 -6.58 7.19
CA ARG A 49 -13.16 -6.08 7.65
C ARG A 49 -14.12 -5.95 6.46
N ASP A 50 -14.68 -4.76 6.23
CA ASP A 50 -15.60 -4.47 5.13
C ASP A 50 -14.90 -4.10 3.81
N LEU A 51 -13.58 -3.99 3.81
CA LEU A 51 -12.78 -3.66 2.64
C LEU A 51 -12.35 -4.91 1.87
N THR A 52 -12.24 -4.78 0.57
CA THR A 52 -11.78 -5.83 -0.34
C THR A 52 -10.59 -5.33 -1.14
N PHE A 53 -9.50 -6.10 -1.13
CA PHE A 53 -8.26 -5.75 -1.81
C PHE A 53 -7.88 -6.80 -2.84
N LYS A 54 -7.47 -6.34 -4.02
CA LYS A 54 -6.84 -7.15 -5.05
C LYS A 54 -5.44 -7.56 -4.63
N VAL A 55 -5.11 -8.81 -4.86
CA VAL A 55 -3.79 -9.40 -4.63
C VAL A 55 -3.36 -10.13 -5.89
N SER A 56 -2.13 -9.91 -6.32
CA SER A 56 -1.56 -10.55 -7.50
C SER A 56 -0.04 -10.72 -7.32
N PRO A 57 0.57 -11.82 -7.75
CA PRO A 57 2.02 -11.91 -7.85
C PRO A 57 2.52 -10.84 -8.82
N THR A 58 3.41 -9.97 -8.38
CA THR A 58 4.06 -8.99 -9.24
C THR A 58 5.40 -9.53 -9.74
N ASN A 59 6.05 -8.79 -10.64
CA ASN A 59 7.43 -9.12 -11.06
C ASN A 59 8.45 -9.03 -9.90
N PHE A 60 8.01 -8.58 -8.75
CA PHE A 60 8.75 -8.53 -7.49
C PHE A 60 8.13 -9.49 -6.48
N LYS A 61 8.76 -9.65 -5.31
CA LYS A 61 8.24 -10.52 -4.23
C LYS A 61 6.88 -10.09 -3.66
N HIS A 62 6.48 -8.86 -3.91
CA HIS A 62 5.26 -8.28 -3.32
C HIS A 62 4.01 -8.71 -4.10
N THR A 63 2.90 -8.81 -3.37
CA THR A 63 1.62 -9.27 -3.91
C THR A 63 0.54 -8.18 -3.90
N GLY A 64 0.95 -6.93 -3.70
CA GLY A 64 0.03 -5.79 -3.68
C GLY A 64 -0.52 -5.44 -2.29
N ILE A 65 -0.11 -6.15 -1.25
CA ILE A 65 -0.52 -5.88 0.13
C ILE A 65 0.61 -6.18 1.11
N PHE A 66 0.63 -5.45 2.21
CA PHE A 66 1.47 -5.68 3.37
C PHE A 66 0.56 -5.98 4.58
N PRO A 67 0.28 -7.27 4.87
CA PRO A 67 -0.67 -7.66 5.92
C PRO A 67 -0.26 -7.18 7.32
N GLU A 68 1.03 -7.00 7.56
CA GLU A 68 1.59 -6.46 8.80
C GLU A 68 1.12 -5.03 9.11
N GLN A 69 0.67 -4.30 8.10
CA GLN A 69 0.11 -2.95 8.25
C GLN A 69 -1.30 -2.94 8.87
N ALA A 70 -1.93 -4.10 9.09
CA ALA A 70 -3.27 -4.19 9.66
C ALA A 70 -3.39 -3.47 11.01
N THR A 71 -2.37 -3.55 11.86
CA THR A 71 -2.33 -2.81 13.14
C THR A 71 -2.37 -1.30 12.93
N ASN A 72 -1.63 -0.80 11.93
CA ASN A 72 -1.65 0.61 11.58
C ASN A 72 -3.00 1.03 10.99
N TRP A 73 -3.64 0.15 10.22
CA TRP A 73 -4.99 0.42 9.68
C TRP A 73 -6.03 0.50 10.79
N ASP A 74 -5.94 -0.34 11.81
CA ASP A 74 -6.81 -0.25 13.00
C ASP A 74 -6.59 1.08 13.73
N TYR A 75 -5.35 1.49 13.92
CA TYR A 75 -4.99 2.77 14.54
C TYR A 75 -5.53 3.97 13.73
N ILE A 76 -5.35 3.98 12.41
CA ILE A 76 -5.88 5.01 11.51
C ILE A 76 -7.40 5.11 11.66
N THR A 77 -8.07 3.96 11.66
CA THR A 77 -9.54 3.88 11.80
C THR A 77 -9.99 4.48 13.13
N GLU A 78 -9.33 4.12 14.23
CA GLU A 78 -9.63 4.65 15.57
C GLU A 78 -9.45 6.17 15.62
N LYS A 79 -8.32 6.68 15.12
CA LYS A 79 -8.02 8.12 15.14
C LYS A 79 -9.00 8.94 14.33
N ILE A 80 -9.39 8.48 13.15
CA ILE A 80 -10.37 9.19 12.31
C ILE A 80 -11.74 9.16 12.98
N LYS A 81 -12.20 8.01 13.49
CA LYS A 81 -13.52 7.89 14.15
C LYS A 81 -13.61 8.68 15.46
N SER A 82 -12.52 8.85 16.19
CA SER A 82 -12.48 9.63 17.43
C SER A 82 -12.24 11.13 17.21
N CYS A 83 -11.90 11.55 16.00
CA CYS A 83 -11.65 12.95 15.68
C CYS A 83 -12.96 13.76 15.78
N GLN A 84 -12.91 14.89 16.47
CA GLN A 84 -14.05 15.80 16.64
C GLN A 84 -14.05 16.93 15.59
N GLU A 85 -13.01 17.00 14.77
CA GLU A 85 -12.89 17.99 13.71
C GLU A 85 -13.88 17.70 12.58
N LYS A 86 -14.23 18.75 11.86
CA LYS A 86 -15.03 18.66 10.63
C LYS A 86 -14.14 18.69 9.41
N GLU A 87 -14.63 18.14 8.31
CA GLU A 87 -13.90 18.11 7.03
C GLU A 87 -12.52 17.44 7.14
N ILE A 88 -12.48 16.28 7.79
CA ILE A 88 -11.25 15.51 8.01
C ILE A 88 -10.58 15.22 6.68
N ARG A 89 -9.37 15.74 6.49
CA ARG A 89 -8.54 15.54 5.31
C ARG A 89 -7.30 14.75 5.66
N ILE A 90 -7.09 13.63 4.98
CA ILE A 90 -5.94 12.73 5.17
C ILE A 90 -5.07 12.76 3.92
N LEU A 91 -3.75 12.84 4.13
CA LEU A 91 -2.75 12.72 3.09
C LEU A 91 -2.01 11.40 3.24
N ASN A 92 -2.06 10.54 2.21
CA ASN A 92 -1.32 9.28 2.17
C ASN A 92 -0.20 9.39 1.12
N LEU A 93 1.04 9.35 1.56
CA LEU A 93 2.27 9.46 0.76
C LEU A 93 2.94 8.09 0.63
N PHE A 94 3.59 7.83 -0.51
CA PHE A 94 4.09 6.50 -0.86
C PHE A 94 2.97 5.45 -0.76
N ALA A 95 1.81 5.84 -1.28
CA ALA A 95 0.55 5.22 -0.92
C ALA A 95 0.33 3.82 -1.54
N TYR A 96 1.23 3.39 -2.44
CA TYR A 96 1.28 2.07 -3.04
C TYR A 96 -0.08 1.67 -3.66
N THR A 97 -0.60 0.49 -3.36
CA THR A 97 -1.90 -0.01 -3.84
C THR A 97 -3.10 0.54 -3.07
N GLY A 98 -2.87 1.47 -2.13
CA GLY A 98 -3.91 2.27 -1.49
C GLY A 98 -4.67 1.59 -0.35
N CYS A 99 -4.18 0.53 0.27
CA CYS A 99 -4.90 -0.11 1.38
C CYS A 99 -5.17 0.90 2.51
N ALA A 100 -4.16 1.66 2.95
CA ALA A 100 -4.34 2.68 3.99
C ALA A 100 -5.25 3.85 3.53
N THR A 101 -5.25 4.18 2.23
CA THR A 101 -6.18 5.14 1.62
C THR A 101 -7.62 4.67 1.76
N MET A 102 -7.90 3.40 1.43
CA MET A 102 -9.24 2.82 1.56
C MET A 102 -9.70 2.78 3.01
N VAL A 103 -8.79 2.39 3.91
CA VAL A 103 -9.05 2.39 5.36
C VAL A 103 -9.41 3.77 5.87
N ALA A 104 -8.63 4.79 5.53
CA ALA A 104 -8.92 6.17 5.97
C ALA A 104 -10.25 6.68 5.42
N SER A 105 -10.54 6.41 4.16
CA SER A 105 -11.80 6.79 3.52
C SER A 105 -13.00 6.07 4.14
N HIS A 106 -12.90 4.76 4.38
CA HIS A 106 -13.96 3.97 5.02
C HIS A 106 -14.18 4.36 6.48
N ALA A 107 -13.13 4.82 7.18
CA ALA A 107 -13.23 5.28 8.56
C ALA A 107 -13.99 6.59 8.72
N GLY A 108 -14.26 7.32 7.64
CA GLY A 108 -15.04 8.56 7.63
C GLY A 108 -14.24 9.83 7.35
N ALA A 109 -13.03 9.72 6.78
CA ALA A 109 -12.33 10.89 6.28
C ALA A 109 -13.12 11.53 5.11
N ASP A 110 -13.34 12.84 5.17
CA ASP A 110 -14.09 13.59 4.14
C ASP A 110 -13.31 13.71 2.83
N GLU A 111 -12.00 13.77 2.89
CA GLU A 111 -11.11 13.72 1.72
C GLU A 111 -9.86 12.91 2.04
N VAL A 112 -9.48 12.01 1.14
CA VAL A 112 -8.19 11.33 1.19
C VAL A 112 -7.41 11.63 -0.07
N VAL A 113 -6.18 12.13 0.07
CA VAL A 113 -5.27 12.37 -1.04
C VAL A 113 -4.24 11.25 -1.06
N HIS A 114 -4.27 10.46 -2.12
CA HIS A 114 -3.40 9.32 -2.38
C HIS A 114 -2.30 9.74 -3.34
N VAL A 115 -1.05 9.67 -2.92
CA VAL A 115 0.11 10.07 -3.72
C VAL A 115 1.10 8.92 -3.84
N ASP A 116 1.37 8.51 -5.07
CA ASP A 116 2.41 7.55 -5.39
C ASP A 116 3.07 7.90 -6.72
N ALA A 117 4.37 7.64 -6.85
CA ALA A 117 5.11 7.92 -8.08
C ALA A 117 4.82 6.92 -9.19
N SER A 118 4.33 5.73 -8.86
CA SER A 118 4.04 4.65 -9.80
C SER A 118 2.60 4.72 -10.31
N LYS A 119 2.42 5.04 -11.58
CA LYS A 119 1.10 5.01 -12.21
C LYS A 119 0.40 3.66 -12.05
N GLY A 120 1.13 2.55 -12.19
CA GLY A 120 0.56 1.20 -12.03
C GLY A 120 0.02 0.94 -10.62
N MET A 121 0.69 1.46 -9.58
CA MET A 121 0.22 1.34 -8.19
C MET A 121 -1.01 2.21 -7.95
N VAL A 122 -1.03 3.42 -8.51
CA VAL A 122 -2.22 4.29 -8.44
C VAL A 122 -3.41 3.69 -9.18
N ASP A 123 -3.20 3.07 -10.34
CA ASP A 123 -4.28 2.39 -11.06
C ASP A 123 -4.80 1.18 -10.25
N TRP A 124 -3.92 0.42 -9.62
CA TRP A 124 -4.32 -0.66 -8.70
C TRP A 124 -5.10 -0.12 -7.48
N ALA A 125 -4.70 1.02 -6.92
CA ALA A 125 -5.44 1.66 -5.84
C ALA A 125 -6.87 2.04 -6.25
N LYS A 126 -7.08 2.48 -7.49
CA LYS A 126 -8.43 2.73 -8.03
C LYS A 126 -9.26 1.45 -8.18
N GLU A 127 -8.62 0.32 -8.51
CA GLU A 127 -9.30 -0.98 -8.50
C GLU A 127 -9.72 -1.37 -7.08
N ASN A 128 -8.84 -1.19 -6.09
CA ASN A 128 -9.15 -1.43 -4.68
C ASN A 128 -10.28 -0.53 -4.17
N MET A 129 -10.36 0.72 -4.63
CA MET A 129 -11.47 1.62 -4.33
C MET A 129 -12.80 1.02 -4.82
N LYS A 130 -12.85 0.55 -6.07
CA LYS A 130 -14.06 -0.08 -6.64
C LYS A 130 -14.43 -1.38 -5.92
N LEU A 131 -13.45 -2.24 -5.64
CA LEU A 131 -13.66 -3.50 -4.93
C LEU A 131 -14.19 -3.29 -3.50
N SER A 132 -13.85 -2.14 -2.90
CA SER A 132 -14.28 -1.74 -1.56
C SER A 132 -15.53 -0.86 -1.56
N HIS A 133 -16.16 -0.61 -2.73
CA HIS A 133 -17.36 0.21 -2.89
C HIS A 133 -17.22 1.64 -2.34
N LEU A 134 -16.07 2.27 -2.58
CA LEU A 134 -15.74 3.63 -2.11
C LEU A 134 -15.72 4.67 -3.24
N GLU A 135 -16.32 4.37 -4.40
CA GLU A 135 -16.32 5.26 -5.57
C GLU A 135 -17.02 6.59 -5.33
N ASN A 136 -17.98 6.63 -4.39
CA ASN A 136 -18.70 7.84 -4.02
C ASN A 136 -17.94 8.69 -3.00
N ASN A 137 -16.85 8.20 -2.44
CA ASN A 137 -16.04 8.92 -1.47
C ASN A 137 -15.03 9.82 -2.19
N LYS A 138 -14.67 10.92 -1.54
CA LYS A 138 -13.72 11.88 -2.09
C LYS A 138 -12.28 11.39 -1.93
N ILE A 139 -11.81 10.56 -2.86
CA ILE A 139 -10.44 10.10 -2.93
C ILE A 139 -9.77 10.73 -4.16
N ARG A 140 -8.67 11.46 -3.94
CA ARG A 140 -7.88 12.09 -5.01
C ARG A 140 -6.63 11.27 -5.27
N PHE A 141 -6.53 10.70 -6.44
CA PHE A 141 -5.39 9.91 -6.87
C PHE A 141 -4.39 10.77 -7.65
N ILE A 142 -3.16 10.83 -7.18
CA ILE A 142 -2.07 11.65 -7.72
C ILE A 142 -0.90 10.75 -8.09
N VAL A 143 -0.47 10.80 -9.34
CA VAL A 143 0.79 10.19 -9.80
C VAL A 143 1.83 11.31 -9.81
N ASP A 144 2.66 11.38 -8.78
CA ASP A 144 3.70 12.41 -8.67
C ASP A 144 4.80 11.94 -7.71
N ASP A 145 5.97 12.56 -7.83
CA ASP A 145 7.00 12.47 -6.79
C ASP A 145 6.51 13.15 -5.51
N VAL A 146 6.76 12.50 -4.37
CA VAL A 146 6.23 12.95 -3.07
C VAL A 146 6.77 14.34 -2.70
N ILE A 147 8.06 14.61 -2.91
CA ILE A 147 8.66 15.90 -2.56
C ILE A 147 8.07 17.00 -3.42
N LYS A 148 7.99 16.79 -4.73
CA LYS A 148 7.37 17.74 -5.66
C LYS A 148 5.91 18.00 -5.34
N PHE A 149 5.17 16.96 -4.95
CA PHE A 149 3.79 17.11 -4.53
C PHE A 149 3.67 17.97 -3.27
N LEU A 150 4.49 17.69 -2.24
CA LEU A 150 4.49 18.46 -0.98
C LEU A 150 4.84 19.92 -1.20
N GLU A 151 5.80 20.23 -2.07
CA GLU A 151 6.13 21.61 -2.43
C GLU A 151 4.94 22.35 -3.09
N LYS A 152 4.18 21.64 -3.93
CA LYS A 152 2.96 22.21 -4.55
C LYS A 152 1.87 22.46 -3.49
N GLU A 153 1.65 21.53 -2.56
CA GLU A 153 0.65 21.67 -1.51
C GLU A 153 1.03 22.79 -0.52
N LYS A 154 2.31 22.90 -0.15
CA LYS A 154 2.83 24.01 0.65
C LYS A 154 2.56 25.37 0.01
N ARG A 155 2.85 25.52 -1.29
CA ARG A 155 2.57 26.77 -2.03
C ARG A 155 1.07 27.11 -2.11
N ARG A 156 0.20 26.08 -2.09
CA ARG A 156 -1.26 26.25 -2.09
C ARG A 156 -1.84 26.51 -0.71
N GLY A 157 -1.03 26.48 0.34
CA GLY A 157 -1.47 26.62 1.72
C GLY A 157 -2.41 25.47 2.17
N ARG A 158 -2.30 24.30 1.55
CA ARG A 158 -3.12 23.14 1.93
C ARG A 158 -2.63 22.52 3.21
N THR A 159 -3.58 22.17 4.08
CA THR A 159 -3.35 21.50 5.36
C THR A 159 -4.15 20.22 5.44
N TYR A 160 -3.68 19.28 6.27
CA TYR A 160 -4.26 17.97 6.49
C TYR A 160 -4.35 17.67 7.98
N HIS A 161 -5.37 16.95 8.41
CA HIS A 161 -5.57 16.53 9.80
C HIS A 161 -4.68 15.34 10.17
N GLY A 162 -4.31 14.54 9.17
CA GLY A 162 -3.39 13.42 9.35
C GLY A 162 -2.58 13.14 8.10
N ILE A 163 -1.34 12.69 8.31
CA ILE A 163 -0.44 12.25 7.23
C ILE A 163 -0.09 10.79 7.51
N ILE A 164 -0.33 9.93 6.53
CA ILE A 164 0.11 8.53 6.52
C ILE A 164 1.32 8.48 5.60
N MET A 165 2.42 7.93 6.10
CA MET A 165 3.67 7.89 5.34
C MET A 165 4.48 6.64 5.71
N ASP A 166 4.77 5.82 4.72
CA ASP A 166 5.64 4.64 4.83
C ASP A 166 6.67 4.67 3.70
N PRO A 167 7.71 5.52 3.81
CA PRO A 167 8.66 5.73 2.73
C PRO A 167 9.54 4.50 2.53
N PRO A 168 9.82 4.10 1.28
CA PRO A 168 10.82 3.08 1.01
C PRO A 168 12.21 3.60 1.40
N SER A 169 13.12 2.70 1.76
CA SER A 169 14.54 3.06 1.97
C SER A 169 15.20 3.57 0.68
N TYR A 170 14.69 3.15 -0.47
CA TYR A 170 15.11 3.57 -1.79
C TYR A 170 13.95 3.52 -2.78
N GLY A 171 13.82 4.53 -3.62
CA GLY A 171 12.82 4.58 -4.70
C GLY A 171 13.28 5.45 -5.88
N ARG A 172 12.61 5.27 -7.02
CA ARG A 172 12.77 6.13 -8.19
C ARG A 172 11.44 6.71 -8.59
N GLY A 173 11.40 8.02 -8.78
CA GLY A 173 10.24 8.73 -9.33
C GLY A 173 10.11 8.56 -10.84
N PRO A 174 8.98 9.01 -11.43
CA PRO A 174 8.66 8.83 -12.86
C PRO A 174 9.64 9.56 -13.79
N ASN A 175 10.31 10.60 -13.32
CA ASN A 175 11.30 11.37 -14.09
C ASN A 175 12.74 11.09 -13.62
N LYS A 176 13.01 9.88 -13.11
CA LYS A 176 14.31 9.42 -12.58
C LYS A 176 14.75 10.11 -11.28
N GLU A 177 13.87 10.79 -10.59
CA GLU A 177 14.13 11.26 -9.22
C GLU A 177 14.53 10.08 -8.35
N VAL A 178 15.47 10.31 -7.43
CA VAL A 178 15.95 9.28 -6.50
C VAL A 178 15.53 9.67 -5.10
N TRP A 179 14.70 8.84 -4.49
CA TRP A 179 14.42 8.88 -3.07
C TRP A 179 15.40 7.97 -2.33
N ARG A 180 16.03 8.48 -1.29
CA ARG A 180 16.81 7.70 -0.31
C ARG A 180 16.44 8.19 1.08
N LEU A 181 16.23 7.24 1.98
CA LEU A 181 16.16 7.52 3.40
C LEU A 181 17.61 7.68 3.88
N GLU A 182 17.99 8.87 4.36
CA GLU A 182 19.29 9.15 4.96
C GLU A 182 19.31 8.75 6.44
#